data_4f37c0ba9ca7186e0e05fe50496742bb
#
_entry.id   4f37c0ba9ca7186e0e05fe50496742bb
#
_cell.length_a   1.000
_cell.length_b   1.000
_cell.length_c   1.000
_cell.angle_alpha   90.00
_cell.angle_beta   90.00
_cell.angle_gamma   90.00
#
_symmetry.space_group_name_H-M   'P 1'
#
loop_
_entity.id
_entity.type
_entity.pdbx_description
1 polymer ?
#
loop_
_entity_poly.entity_id
_entity_poly.type
_entity_poly.pdbx_seq_one_letter_code
_entity_poly.pdbx_strand_id
1 'polypeptide(L)'
;MFAKEYKIKAVPASRPKVPRYGHPYYPKRYTEFRKRWLEITKPDWPAIQAEMENTEEYEFSFEFWCAKHAKSDLDNVAKALEDELVKAGVILDDNLIVVTKARKHFNAGYDAIKIFIRRIK
;
A
#
# COMPACT_ATOMS: atom_id res chain seq x y z
N MET A 1 16.86 -6.23 4.22
CA MET A 1 15.45 -6.56 3.98
C MET A 1 14.58 -5.95 5.06
N PHE A 2 13.47 -5.35 4.66
CA PHE A 2 12.48 -4.78 5.59
C PHE A 2 11.16 -5.54 5.41
N ALA A 3 10.56 -5.97 6.50
CA ALA A 3 9.25 -6.61 6.48
C ALA A 3 8.49 -6.25 7.76
N LYS A 4 7.26 -5.81 7.63
CA LYS A 4 6.42 -5.46 8.78
C LYS A 4 4.94 -5.63 8.47
N GLU A 5 4.20 -6.17 9.43
CA GLU A 5 2.76 -6.31 9.39
C GLU A 5 2.10 -5.15 10.13
N TYR A 6 1.08 -4.57 9.51
CA TYR A 6 0.29 -3.48 10.07
C TYR A 6 -1.15 -3.94 10.27
N LYS A 7 -1.71 -3.66 11.42
CA LYS A 7 -3.11 -3.97 11.72
C LYS A 7 -4.02 -2.92 11.11
N ILE A 8 -4.31 -3.10 9.83
CA ILE A 8 -5.16 -2.20 9.05
C ILE A 8 -5.96 -3.03 8.04
N LYS A 9 -7.23 -2.66 7.88
CA LYS A 9 -8.11 -3.32 6.91
C LYS A 9 -7.91 -2.74 5.51
N ALA A 10 -7.59 -3.58 4.54
CA ALA A 10 -7.49 -3.16 3.15
C ALA A 10 -8.85 -2.69 2.64
N VAL A 11 -8.87 -1.51 2.04
CA VAL A 11 -10.05 -0.94 1.39
C VAL A 11 -9.78 -0.93 -0.11
N PRO A 12 -10.68 -1.50 -0.93
CA PRO A 12 -10.49 -1.54 -2.37
C PRO A 12 -10.27 -0.16 -2.96
N ALA A 13 -9.37 -0.07 -3.94
CA ALA A 13 -9.19 1.16 -4.70
C ALA A 13 -10.50 1.53 -5.40
N SER A 14 -10.93 2.74 -5.19
CA SER A 14 -12.17 3.26 -5.77
C SER A 14 -11.85 4.31 -6.82
N ARG A 15 -12.63 4.33 -7.90
CA ARG A 15 -12.55 5.42 -8.87
C ARG A 15 -13.14 6.69 -8.24
N PRO A 16 -12.63 7.88 -8.60
CA PRO A 16 -13.25 9.12 -8.16
C PRO A 16 -14.71 9.17 -8.62
N LYS A 17 -15.59 9.62 -7.73
CA LYS A 17 -16.98 9.89 -8.10
C LYS A 17 -17.04 11.26 -8.77
N VAL A 18 -17.76 11.35 -9.88
CA VAL A 18 -17.95 12.59 -10.62
C VAL A 18 -19.38 13.05 -10.39
N PRO A 19 -19.62 14.05 -9.53
CA PRO A 19 -20.97 14.57 -9.34
C PRO A 19 -21.42 15.35 -10.57
N ARG A 20 -22.74 15.53 -10.71
CA ARG A 20 -23.30 16.32 -11.81
C ARG A 20 -22.80 17.77 -11.78
N TYR A 21 -22.58 18.27 -10.56
CA TYR A 21 -22.01 19.59 -10.32
C TYR A 21 -20.87 19.47 -9.31
N GLY A 22 -19.76 20.17 -9.53
CA GLY A 22 -18.60 20.17 -8.65
C GLY A 22 -17.43 19.35 -9.16
N HIS A 23 -16.43 19.14 -8.30
CA HIS A 23 -15.20 18.44 -8.66
C HIS A 23 -15.32 16.94 -8.39
N PRO A 24 -14.59 16.09 -9.14
CA PRO A 24 -14.48 14.68 -8.81
C PRO A 24 -13.93 14.49 -7.39
N TYR A 25 -14.43 13.47 -6.68
CA TYR A 25 -13.96 13.15 -5.33
C TYR A 25 -13.91 11.64 -5.10
N TYR A 26 -13.02 11.20 -4.22
CA TYR A 26 -12.96 9.82 -3.79
C TYR A 26 -13.96 9.56 -2.66
N PRO A 27 -14.50 8.32 -2.56
CA PRO A 27 -15.31 7.94 -1.40
C PRO A 27 -14.55 8.15 -0.10
N LYS A 28 -15.23 8.63 0.93
CA LYS A 28 -14.64 8.96 2.23
C LYS A 28 -13.88 7.79 2.83
N ARG A 29 -14.44 6.58 2.76
CA ARG A 29 -13.82 5.36 3.28
C ARG A 29 -12.45 5.10 2.65
N TYR A 30 -12.33 5.29 1.34
CA TYR A 30 -11.07 5.10 0.63
C TYR A 30 -10.04 6.19 1.00
N THR A 31 -10.48 7.43 1.10
CA THR A 31 -9.62 8.55 1.50
C THR A 31 -9.09 8.37 2.92
N GLU A 32 -9.95 7.94 3.85
CA GLU A 32 -9.56 7.68 5.24
C GLU A 32 -8.57 6.50 5.33
N PHE A 33 -8.76 5.46 4.53
CA PHE A 33 -7.83 4.33 4.47
C PHE A 33 -6.45 4.77 4.03
N ARG A 34 -6.34 5.57 2.98
CA ARG A 34 -5.07 6.08 2.48
C ARG A 34 -4.37 6.94 3.52
N LYS A 35 -5.10 7.80 4.20
CA LYS A 35 -4.58 8.62 5.30
C LYS A 35 -4.09 7.75 6.46
N ARG A 36 -4.87 6.76 6.84
CA ARG A 36 -4.50 5.83 7.91
C ARG A 36 -3.24 5.04 7.57
N TRP A 37 -3.09 4.64 6.32
CA TRP A 37 -1.89 3.95 5.85
C TRP A 37 -0.64 4.80 6.07
N LEU A 38 -0.68 6.08 5.73
CA LEU A 38 0.45 6.97 5.96
C LEU A 38 0.73 7.15 7.47
N GLU A 39 -0.30 7.29 8.28
CA GLU A 39 -0.14 7.43 9.73
C GLU A 39 0.48 6.19 10.38
N ILE A 40 -0.01 5.01 10.05
CA ILE A 40 0.45 3.76 10.68
C ILE A 40 1.86 3.36 10.22
N THR A 41 2.27 3.75 9.02
CA THR A 41 3.60 3.43 8.49
C THR A 41 4.65 4.48 8.85
N LYS A 42 4.24 5.69 9.24
CA LYS A 42 5.15 6.82 9.46
C LYS A 42 6.33 6.52 10.38
N PRO A 43 6.18 5.84 11.52
CA PRO A 43 7.32 5.50 12.38
C PRO A 43 8.39 4.65 11.69
N ASP A 44 8.03 3.93 10.64
CA ASP A 44 8.93 3.02 9.91
C ASP A 44 9.53 3.65 8.65
N TRP A 45 9.13 4.88 8.28
CA TRP A 45 9.64 5.54 7.07
C TRP A 45 11.17 5.62 7.02
N PRO A 46 11.88 5.96 8.11
CA PRO A 46 13.34 5.95 8.08
C PRO A 46 13.93 4.58 7.74
N ALA A 47 13.36 3.50 8.27
CA ALA A 47 13.81 2.14 7.98
C ALA A 47 13.52 1.74 6.53
N ILE A 48 12.36 2.14 6.00
CA ILE A 48 12.00 1.92 4.60
C ILE A 48 12.99 2.66 3.68
N GLN A 49 13.26 3.92 3.97
CA GLN A 49 14.20 4.74 3.20
C GLN A 49 15.61 4.18 3.24
N ALA A 50 16.06 3.70 4.41
CA ALA A 50 17.38 3.09 4.55
C ALA A 50 17.52 1.82 3.70
N GLU A 51 16.47 1.00 3.62
CA GLU A 51 16.47 -0.20 2.79
C GLU A 51 16.58 0.13 1.30
N MET A 52 16.03 1.25 0.88
CA MET A 52 15.99 1.68 -0.51
C MET A 52 17.18 2.56 -0.92
N GLU A 53 18.04 2.92 0.02
CA GLU A 53 19.16 3.80 -0.24
C GLU A 53 20.24 3.13 -1.09
N ASN A 54 20.76 3.86 -2.09
CA ASN A 54 21.83 3.40 -2.98
C ASN A 54 21.50 2.09 -3.73
N THR A 55 20.24 1.87 -4.05
CA THR A 55 19.78 0.67 -4.71
C THR A 55 19.23 1.02 -6.09
N GLU A 56 19.52 0.17 -7.08
CA GLU A 56 19.04 0.35 -8.46
C GLU A 56 17.74 -0.38 -8.72
N GLU A 57 17.51 -1.50 -8.05
CA GLU A 57 16.31 -2.33 -8.23
C GLU A 57 15.81 -2.87 -6.90
N TYR A 58 14.50 -2.78 -6.67
CA TYR A 58 13.84 -3.28 -5.47
C TYR A 58 12.71 -4.23 -5.78
N GLU A 59 12.42 -5.10 -4.83
CA GLU A 59 11.12 -5.72 -4.67
C GLU A 59 10.35 -4.95 -3.59
N PHE A 60 9.12 -4.56 -3.89
CA PHE A 60 8.18 -4.00 -2.91
C PHE A 60 6.87 -4.78 -3.03
N SER A 61 6.67 -5.70 -2.11
CA SER A 61 5.56 -6.65 -2.17
C SER A 61 4.65 -6.54 -0.97
N PHE A 62 3.44 -7.06 -1.11
CA PHE A 62 2.37 -6.96 -0.11
C PHE A 62 1.80 -8.33 0.19
N GLU A 63 1.35 -8.49 1.43
CA GLU A 63 0.55 -9.62 1.84
C GLU A 63 -0.66 -9.09 2.60
N PHE A 64 -1.85 -9.50 2.18
CA PHE A 64 -3.11 -9.04 2.73
C PHE A 64 -3.80 -10.17 3.49
N TRP A 65 -4.21 -9.89 4.72
CA TRP A 65 -5.12 -10.76 5.47
C TRP A 65 -6.46 -10.07 5.55
N CYS A 66 -7.52 -10.79 5.16
CA CYS A 66 -8.88 -10.30 5.17
C CYS A 66 -9.69 -11.15 6.12
N ALA A 67 -10.40 -10.53 7.09
CA ALA A 67 -11.20 -11.24 8.07
C ALA A 67 -12.26 -12.11 7.38
N LYS A 68 -12.84 -11.60 6.28
CA LYS A 68 -13.84 -12.28 5.45
C LYS A 68 -13.34 -12.38 4.02
N HIS A 69 -14.13 -13.01 3.16
CA HIS A 69 -13.83 -13.04 1.73
C HIS A 69 -13.97 -11.64 1.13
N ALA A 70 -12.93 -11.17 0.43
CA ALA A 70 -12.94 -9.89 -0.27
C ALA A 70 -13.22 -10.11 -1.76
N LYS A 71 -14.26 -9.47 -2.29
CA LYS A 71 -14.61 -9.55 -3.71
C LYS A 71 -13.78 -8.64 -4.61
N SER A 72 -12.98 -7.78 -4.02
CA SER A 72 -12.27 -6.72 -4.73
C SER A 72 -10.87 -7.12 -5.15
N ASP A 73 -10.37 -6.46 -6.18
CA ASP A 73 -9.02 -6.63 -6.69
C ASP A 73 -8.02 -5.92 -5.76
N LEU A 74 -7.26 -6.70 -4.99
CA LEU A 74 -6.27 -6.18 -4.05
C LEU A 74 -4.95 -5.80 -4.73
N ASP A 75 -4.74 -6.16 -6.00
CA ASP A 75 -3.55 -5.74 -6.74
C ASP A 75 -3.56 -4.22 -6.94
N ASN A 76 -4.75 -3.65 -7.18
CA ASN A 76 -4.92 -2.20 -7.25
C ASN A 76 -4.72 -1.52 -5.90
N VAL A 77 -5.04 -2.20 -4.80
CA VAL A 77 -4.77 -1.69 -3.45
C VAL A 77 -3.26 -1.59 -3.22
N ALA A 78 -2.51 -2.62 -3.59
CA ALA A 78 -1.05 -2.59 -3.46
C ALA A 78 -0.45 -1.40 -4.20
N LYS A 79 -0.88 -1.16 -5.44
CA LYS A 79 -0.42 -0.01 -6.24
C LYS A 79 -0.78 1.32 -5.58
N ALA A 80 -1.97 1.45 -5.04
CA ALA A 80 -2.41 2.66 -4.36
C ALA A 80 -1.57 2.94 -3.11
N LEU A 81 -1.21 1.90 -2.35
CA LEU A 81 -0.38 2.04 -1.15
C LEU A 81 1.06 2.45 -1.49
N GLU A 82 1.64 1.91 -2.57
CA GLU A 82 2.92 2.38 -3.08
C GLU A 82 2.85 3.85 -3.49
N ASP A 83 1.82 4.24 -4.23
CA ASP A 83 1.63 5.62 -4.69
C ASP A 83 1.51 6.61 -3.54
N GLU A 84 0.88 6.22 -2.43
CA GLU A 84 0.80 7.07 -1.24
C GLU A 84 2.19 7.31 -0.63
N LEU A 85 3.04 6.29 -0.58
CA LEU A 85 4.41 6.43 -0.08
C LEU A 85 5.28 7.29 -1.01
N VAL A 86 5.05 7.22 -2.31
CA VAL A 86 5.71 8.09 -3.30
C VAL A 86 5.29 9.55 -3.07
N LYS A 87 3.99 9.80 -2.94
CA LYS A 87 3.46 11.15 -2.69
C LYS A 87 3.97 11.75 -1.37
N ALA A 88 4.17 10.92 -0.36
CA ALA A 88 4.70 11.33 0.93
C ALA A 88 6.21 11.55 0.91
N GLY A 89 6.90 11.24 -0.19
CA GLY A 89 8.35 11.37 -0.32
C GLY A 89 9.15 10.25 0.35
N VAL A 90 8.48 9.19 0.79
CA VAL A 90 9.14 8.01 1.41
C VAL A 90 9.85 7.18 0.34
N ILE A 91 9.18 6.98 -0.78
CA ILE A 91 9.75 6.33 -1.97
C ILE A 91 10.04 7.45 -2.98
N LEU A 92 11.32 7.65 -3.31
CA LEU A 92 11.72 8.75 -4.20
C LEU A 92 11.39 8.48 -5.67
N ASP A 93 11.56 7.23 -6.11
CA ASP A 93 11.33 6.83 -7.50
C ASP A 93 10.77 5.41 -7.55
N ASP A 94 9.49 5.28 -7.91
CA ASP A 94 8.82 3.99 -8.02
C ASP A 94 9.25 3.19 -9.27
N ASN A 95 9.94 3.82 -10.21
CA ASN A 95 10.50 3.12 -11.37
C ASN A 95 11.59 2.12 -10.97
N LEU A 96 12.18 2.28 -9.81
CA LEU A 96 13.18 1.34 -9.28
C LEU A 96 12.52 0.10 -8.68
N ILE A 97 11.21 0.09 -8.50
CA ILE A 97 10.46 -1.09 -8.05
C ILE A 97 10.22 -1.98 -9.27
N VAL A 98 10.99 -3.06 -9.38
CA VAL A 98 10.93 -3.97 -10.52
C VAL A 98 10.14 -5.24 -10.24
N VAL A 99 9.85 -5.53 -8.97
CA VAL A 99 9.01 -6.66 -8.55
C VAL A 99 7.98 -6.17 -7.54
N THR A 100 6.71 -6.38 -7.85
CA THR A 100 5.61 -6.18 -6.91
C THR A 100 4.73 -7.43 -6.94
N LYS A 101 4.53 -8.05 -5.78
CA LYS A 101 3.65 -9.21 -5.63
C LYS A 101 2.58 -8.87 -4.58
N ALA A 102 1.38 -9.37 -4.78
CA ALA A 102 0.30 -9.24 -3.81
C ALA A 102 -0.23 -10.63 -3.50
N ARG A 103 -0.02 -11.08 -2.28
CA ARG A 103 -0.54 -12.35 -1.78
C ARG A 103 -1.73 -12.08 -0.88
N LYS A 104 -2.79 -12.85 -1.03
CA LYS A 104 -4.07 -12.63 -0.33
C LYS A 104 -4.47 -13.85 0.48
N HIS A 105 -4.96 -13.60 1.70
CA HIS A 105 -5.52 -14.62 2.58
C HIS A 105 -6.94 -14.20 2.97
N PHE A 106 -7.94 -14.89 2.42
CA PHE A 106 -9.34 -14.63 2.74
C PHE A 106 -9.79 -15.48 3.93
N ASN A 107 -10.80 -15.01 4.64
CA ASN A 107 -11.38 -15.71 5.80
C ASN A 107 -10.35 -16.00 6.89
N ALA A 108 -9.41 -15.07 7.08
CA ALA A 108 -8.35 -15.22 8.07
C ALA A 108 -8.80 -14.95 9.51
N GLY A 109 -9.98 -14.33 9.68
CA GLY A 109 -10.48 -13.95 11.00
C GLY A 109 -9.91 -12.63 11.54
N TYR A 110 -9.04 -11.97 10.79
CA TYR A 110 -8.49 -10.66 11.12
C TYR A 110 -8.07 -9.92 9.86
N ASP A 111 -7.85 -8.61 9.99
CA ASP A 111 -7.39 -7.76 8.90
C ASP A 111 -5.98 -7.26 9.17
N ALA A 112 -5.10 -7.39 8.18
CA ALA A 112 -3.73 -6.88 8.27
C ALA A 112 -3.13 -6.70 6.88
N ILE A 113 -2.12 -5.83 6.79
CA ILE A 113 -1.32 -5.65 5.57
C ILE A 113 0.15 -5.74 5.98
N LYS A 114 0.88 -6.64 5.33
CA LYS A 114 2.33 -6.75 5.51
C LYS A 114 3.02 -6.23 4.26
N ILE A 115 4.03 -5.40 4.46
CA ILE A 115 4.92 -4.99 3.38
C ILE A 115 6.24 -5.74 3.49
N PHE A 116 6.84 -5.95 2.34
CA PHE A 116 8.12 -6.63 2.20
C PHE A 116 8.95 -5.87 1.18
N ILE A 117 10.10 -5.38 1.62
CA ILE A 117 11.01 -4.60 0.78
C ILE A 117 12.36 -5.30 0.75
N ARG A 118 12.84 -5.61 -0.45
CA ARG A 118 14.10 -6.30 -0.64
C ARG A 118 14.90 -5.64 -1.77
N ARG A 119 16.18 -5.42 -1.50
CA ARG A 119 17.12 -5.00 -2.51
C ARG A 119 17.38 -6.16 -3.48
N ILE A 120 17.30 -5.88 -4.78
CA ILE A 120 17.62 -6.86 -5.83
C ILE A 120 18.98 -6.53 -6.43
N LYS A 121 19.23 -5.22 -6.71
CA LYS A 121 20.47 -4.85 -7.40
C LYS A 121 20.96 -3.47 -7.02
#